data_9e57749d8023ca7a726b74a8994b8be2
#
_entry.id   9e57749d8023ca7a726b74a8994b8be2
#
_cell.length_a   1.000
_cell.length_b   1.000
_cell.length_c   1.000
_cell.angle_alpha   90.00
_cell.angle_beta   90.00
_cell.angle_gamma   90.00
#
_symmetry.space_group_name_H-M   'P 1'
#
loop_
_entity.id
_entity.type
_entity.pdbx_description
1 polymer ?
#
loop_
_entity_poly.entity_id
_entity_poly.type
_entity_poly.pdbx_seq_one_letter_code
_entity_poly.pdbx_strand_id
1 'polypeptide(L)'
;MRYFHPAALLSAALATAPLAAQEPGPVGPSPYEVVEGWQQPFAAEGFAFGGNSGVFAETPDRIFISQRGETRLPSPVPSEFDGYVGSIGINALREAELRTWQNCLTVVDGDGNLLEVWDQWDHLCADSDGPGPHRIRISPYDPERRVWVVNETRHQIFVLSNDGSELLMTLGEKNVGGSDETHFGRPQDVAFLPDGRVLVADGLDNHRIVILDADGRYQSEFGEYGTGPGQFDGIHALGVGPDGLIFALDRANGRVQKFRLSSEASGAYHPEIDHLATWSGFGLPLDLIVNEDHLWVSDLRPLKMVQLDFDGNRLYTWNVANDGSTGFLEVHAFSVDAEGNLYGADNQHGRTQKLVPKTDADPALLIAPPFVAR
;
A
#
# COMPACT_ATOMS: atom_id res chain seq x y z
N MET A 1 -2.57 71.14 4.91
CA MET A 1 -3.14 70.14 5.84
C MET A 1 -3.63 68.96 5.02
N ARG A 2 -2.91 67.83 5.07
CA ARG A 2 -3.31 66.57 4.42
C ARG A 2 -3.65 65.58 5.52
N TYR A 3 -4.90 65.13 5.57
CA TYR A 3 -5.36 64.12 6.53
C TYR A 3 -4.97 62.73 6.06
N PHE A 4 -4.19 62.02 6.86
CA PHE A 4 -3.93 60.59 6.72
C PHE A 4 -5.03 59.82 7.44
N HIS A 5 -5.73 58.95 6.74
CA HIS A 5 -6.59 57.95 7.31
C HIS A 5 -5.77 56.68 7.55
N PRO A 6 -5.81 56.07 8.75
CA PRO A 6 -5.20 54.77 8.96
C PRO A 6 -6.15 53.68 8.45
N ALA A 7 -5.68 52.84 7.52
CA ALA A 7 -6.35 51.63 7.14
C ALA A 7 -6.19 50.58 8.26
N ALA A 8 -7.29 50.16 8.83
CA ALA A 8 -7.32 49.05 9.77
C ALA A 8 -7.17 47.70 9.00
N LEU A 9 -6.05 47.01 9.22
CA LEU A 9 -5.87 45.65 8.79
C LEU A 9 -6.69 44.73 9.72
N LEU A 10 -7.78 44.18 9.21
CA LEU A 10 -8.49 43.07 9.88
C LEU A 10 -7.67 41.79 9.62
N SER A 11 -6.93 41.32 10.62
CA SER A 11 -6.37 39.97 10.65
C SER A 11 -7.50 38.99 10.99
N ALA A 12 -7.96 38.23 10.00
CA ALA A 12 -8.80 37.08 10.22
C ALA A 12 -7.94 35.97 10.86
N ALA A 13 -8.10 35.74 12.15
CA ALA A 13 -7.55 34.57 12.81
C ALA A 13 -8.38 33.36 12.36
N LEU A 14 -7.82 32.52 11.50
CA LEU A 14 -8.34 31.16 11.26
C LEU A 14 -8.21 30.37 12.58
N ALA A 15 -9.33 30.18 13.26
CA ALA A 15 -9.40 29.26 14.39
C ALA A 15 -9.27 27.83 13.84
N THR A 16 -8.12 27.22 14.04
CA THR A 16 -7.95 25.78 13.86
C THR A 16 -8.76 25.10 14.95
N ALA A 17 -9.91 24.51 14.60
CA ALA A 17 -10.60 23.60 15.51
C ALA A 17 -9.64 22.44 15.85
N PRO A 18 -9.53 22.04 17.14
CA PRO A 18 -8.74 20.86 17.48
C PRO A 18 -9.34 19.65 16.76
N LEU A 19 -8.50 18.86 16.09
CA LEU A 19 -8.90 17.55 15.60
C LEU A 19 -9.45 16.75 16.79
N ALA A 20 -10.75 16.48 16.77
CA ALA A 20 -11.34 15.60 17.75
C ALA A 20 -10.72 14.22 17.60
N ALA A 21 -10.16 13.67 18.68
CA ALA A 21 -9.74 12.27 18.68
C ALA A 21 -10.98 11.43 18.40
N GLN A 22 -10.90 10.56 17.38
CA GLN A 22 -12.00 9.67 17.07
C GLN A 22 -12.25 8.72 18.25
N GLU A 23 -13.53 8.53 18.59
CA GLU A 23 -13.92 7.54 19.60
C GLU A 23 -13.44 6.14 19.16
N PRO A 24 -12.89 5.34 20.10
CA PRO A 24 -12.54 3.96 19.81
C PRO A 24 -13.82 3.17 19.54
N GLY A 25 -14.05 2.81 18.29
CA GLY A 25 -15.21 2.00 17.90
C GLY A 25 -15.20 0.60 18.55
N PRO A 26 -16.22 -0.23 18.26
CA PRO A 26 -16.31 -1.59 18.76
C PRO A 26 -15.05 -2.39 18.46
N VAL A 27 -14.55 -3.16 19.43
CA VAL A 27 -13.42 -4.09 19.28
C VAL A 27 -13.93 -5.50 19.54
N GLY A 28 -13.59 -6.42 18.62
CA GLY A 28 -14.03 -7.80 18.72
C GLY A 28 -13.05 -8.79 18.12
N PRO A 29 -13.44 -10.08 18.04
CA PRO A 29 -12.60 -11.11 17.46
C PRO A 29 -12.46 -10.93 15.95
N SER A 30 -11.36 -11.45 15.37
CA SER A 30 -11.22 -11.55 13.91
C SER A 30 -12.38 -12.35 13.30
N PRO A 31 -13.05 -11.87 12.23
CA PRO A 31 -14.03 -12.64 11.48
C PRO A 31 -13.38 -13.70 10.57
N TYR A 32 -12.05 -13.75 10.55
CA TYR A 32 -11.26 -14.66 9.74
C TYR A 32 -10.53 -15.68 10.60
N GLU A 33 -10.19 -16.81 9.99
CA GLU A 33 -9.22 -17.80 10.49
C GLU A 33 -8.06 -17.92 9.51
N VAL A 34 -6.85 -18.11 10.04
CA VAL A 34 -5.63 -18.23 9.25
C VAL A 34 -5.53 -19.65 8.69
N VAL A 35 -5.18 -19.77 7.41
CA VAL A 35 -4.82 -21.05 6.79
C VAL A 35 -3.34 -21.31 7.07
N GLU A 36 -3.07 -22.21 7.99
CA GLU A 36 -1.71 -22.53 8.40
C GLU A 36 -0.86 -23.05 7.23
N GLY A 37 0.35 -22.50 7.09
CA GLY A 37 1.31 -22.94 6.08
C GLY A 37 0.83 -22.72 4.63
N TRP A 38 -0.05 -21.77 4.39
CA TRP A 38 -0.64 -21.55 3.07
C TRP A 38 0.43 -21.27 1.99
N GLN A 39 1.27 -20.26 2.17
CA GLN A 39 2.35 -20.00 1.23
C GLN A 39 3.44 -21.07 1.44
N GLN A 40 3.71 -21.88 0.41
CA GLN A 40 4.78 -22.86 0.44
C GLN A 40 6.13 -22.16 0.15
N PRO A 41 7.15 -22.38 0.99
CA PRO A 41 8.47 -21.82 0.73
C PRO A 41 9.10 -22.48 -0.51
N PHE A 42 9.66 -21.67 -1.41
CA PHE A 42 10.33 -22.14 -2.62
C PHE A 42 11.65 -21.41 -2.89
N ALA A 43 12.20 -20.73 -1.88
CA ALA A 43 13.50 -20.07 -2.00
C ALA A 43 14.58 -21.07 -2.49
N ALA A 44 15.59 -20.54 -3.16
CA ALA A 44 16.70 -21.36 -3.63
C ALA A 44 17.38 -22.11 -2.48
N GLU A 45 18.01 -23.26 -2.77
CA GLU A 45 18.72 -24.05 -1.77
C GLU A 45 19.75 -23.20 -1.02
N GLY A 46 19.69 -23.19 0.30
CA GLY A 46 20.54 -22.38 1.19
C GLY A 46 20.10 -20.91 1.32
N PHE A 47 18.91 -20.59 0.87
CA PHE A 47 18.31 -19.26 1.00
C PHE A 47 16.94 -19.33 1.69
N ALA A 48 16.47 -18.17 2.14
CA ALA A 48 15.12 -17.94 2.65
C ALA A 48 14.54 -16.66 2.07
N PHE A 49 13.22 -16.55 2.02
CA PHE A 49 12.55 -15.34 1.57
C PHE A 49 12.89 -14.14 2.44
N GLY A 50 13.09 -13.00 1.79
CA GLY A 50 13.10 -11.69 2.38
C GLY A 50 11.70 -11.23 2.80
N GLY A 51 11.51 -9.92 2.97
CA GLY A 51 10.19 -9.37 3.34
C GLY A 51 9.17 -9.48 2.19
N ASN A 52 7.97 -9.97 2.46
CA ASN A 52 6.87 -9.87 1.51
C ASN A 52 6.21 -8.50 1.65
N SER A 53 6.35 -7.65 0.65
CA SER A 53 5.95 -6.24 0.73
C SER A 53 4.61 -5.92 0.09
N GLY A 54 4.21 -6.69 -0.91
CA GLY A 54 2.95 -6.50 -1.63
C GLY A 54 2.27 -7.81 -1.96
N VAL A 55 0.95 -7.77 -1.97
CA VAL A 55 0.09 -8.87 -2.41
C VAL A 55 -1.09 -8.30 -3.20
N PHE A 56 -1.48 -8.99 -4.26
CA PHE A 56 -2.68 -8.68 -5.03
C PHE A 56 -3.36 -9.97 -5.49
N ALA A 57 -4.56 -10.24 -4.98
CA ALA A 57 -5.39 -11.34 -5.41
C ALA A 57 -6.18 -10.92 -6.66
N GLU A 58 -5.77 -11.36 -7.83
CA GLU A 58 -6.48 -11.10 -9.07
C GLU A 58 -7.71 -12.00 -9.21
N THR A 59 -7.53 -13.26 -8.86
CA THR A 59 -8.60 -14.26 -8.75
C THR A 59 -8.31 -15.15 -7.54
N PRO A 60 -9.26 -16.00 -7.08
CA PRO A 60 -9.01 -16.96 -6.00
C PRO A 60 -7.83 -17.91 -6.27
N ASP A 61 -7.50 -18.15 -7.55
CA ASP A 61 -6.44 -19.07 -8.00
C ASP A 61 -5.25 -18.36 -8.63
N ARG A 62 -5.17 -17.02 -8.50
CA ARG A 62 -4.04 -16.24 -9.04
C ARG A 62 -3.72 -15.05 -8.16
N ILE A 63 -2.73 -15.24 -7.29
CA ILE A 63 -2.32 -14.27 -6.29
C ILE A 63 -0.87 -13.85 -6.56
N PHE A 64 -0.68 -12.56 -6.84
CA PHE A 64 0.61 -11.94 -7.03
C PHE A 64 1.26 -11.59 -5.70
N ILE A 65 2.55 -11.86 -5.58
CA ILE A 65 3.34 -11.52 -4.38
C ILE A 65 4.62 -10.81 -4.84
N SER A 66 4.94 -9.68 -4.20
CA SER A 66 6.25 -9.06 -4.30
C SER A 66 7.04 -9.30 -3.03
N GLN A 67 8.28 -9.73 -3.19
CA GLN A 67 9.20 -9.95 -2.09
C GLN A 67 10.52 -9.19 -2.27
N ARG A 68 11.21 -9.00 -1.17
CA ARG A 68 12.45 -8.23 -1.10
C ARG A 68 13.70 -9.10 -1.27
N GLY A 69 13.66 -9.98 -2.29
CA GLY A 69 14.73 -10.90 -2.60
C GLY A 69 14.86 -12.05 -1.59
N GLU A 70 15.96 -12.77 -1.66
CA GLU A 70 16.26 -13.92 -0.80
C GLU A 70 17.53 -13.68 0.01
N THR A 71 17.55 -14.17 1.23
CA THR A 71 18.69 -14.05 2.16
C THR A 71 19.39 -15.38 2.30
N ARG A 72 20.71 -15.41 2.15
CA ARG A 72 21.52 -16.62 2.37
C ARG A 72 21.43 -17.06 3.82
N LEU A 73 21.14 -18.31 4.02
CA LEU A 73 21.06 -18.92 5.35
C LEU A 73 22.45 -19.23 5.93
N PRO A 74 22.57 -19.20 7.27
CA PRO A 74 23.77 -19.69 7.94
C PRO A 74 23.93 -21.21 7.76
N SER A 75 25.14 -21.71 7.93
CA SER A 75 25.42 -23.15 7.93
C SER A 75 26.00 -23.57 9.29
N PRO A 76 25.39 -24.52 9.99
CA PRO A 76 24.18 -25.28 9.65
C PRO A 76 22.90 -24.46 9.78
N VAL A 77 21.89 -24.75 8.96
CA VAL A 77 20.55 -24.19 9.09
C VAL A 77 19.90 -24.77 10.36
N PRO A 78 19.24 -23.94 11.21
CA PRO A 78 18.50 -24.43 12.37
C PRO A 78 17.42 -25.43 11.97
N SER A 79 17.21 -26.47 12.79
CA SER A 79 16.25 -27.56 12.50
C SER A 79 14.80 -27.12 12.47
N GLU A 80 14.48 -26.03 13.19
CA GLU A 80 13.13 -25.46 13.31
C GLU A 80 12.88 -24.34 12.30
N PHE A 81 13.77 -24.16 11.33
CA PHE A 81 13.65 -23.09 10.35
C PHE A 81 12.52 -23.39 9.35
N ASP A 82 11.59 -22.47 9.21
CA ASP A 82 10.36 -22.61 8.42
C ASP A 82 10.46 -22.09 6.96
N GLY A 83 11.62 -21.60 6.54
CA GLY A 83 11.84 -21.12 5.17
C GLY A 83 11.79 -19.60 4.99
N TYR A 84 11.48 -18.85 6.04
CA TYR A 84 11.30 -17.41 5.98
C TYR A 84 12.23 -16.65 6.93
N VAL A 85 12.78 -15.52 6.46
CA VAL A 85 13.62 -14.63 7.28
C VAL A 85 12.96 -13.26 7.46
N GLY A 86 12.29 -12.79 6.43
CA GLY A 86 11.65 -11.48 6.41
C GLY A 86 12.61 -10.29 6.60
N SER A 87 12.04 -9.12 6.73
CA SER A 87 12.83 -7.89 6.94
C SER A 87 13.51 -7.84 8.30
N ILE A 88 12.94 -8.47 9.33
CA ILE A 88 13.58 -8.55 10.65
C ILE A 88 14.89 -9.32 10.56
N GLY A 89 14.89 -10.48 9.90
CA GLY A 89 16.09 -11.27 9.71
C GLY A 89 17.16 -10.54 8.92
N ILE A 90 16.79 -9.87 7.84
CA ILE A 90 17.70 -9.04 7.04
C ILE A 90 18.29 -7.91 7.89
N ASN A 91 17.44 -7.19 8.64
CA ASN A 91 17.88 -6.08 9.49
C ASN A 91 18.71 -6.55 10.69
N ALA A 92 18.38 -7.71 11.27
CA ALA A 92 19.11 -8.27 12.40
C ALA A 92 20.51 -8.75 12.00
N LEU A 93 20.64 -9.32 10.81
CA LEU A 93 21.92 -9.78 10.26
C LEU A 93 22.78 -8.62 9.78
N ARG A 94 22.21 -7.43 9.53
CA ARG A 94 22.88 -6.19 9.07
C ARG A 94 23.84 -6.38 7.89
N GLU A 95 23.65 -7.41 7.11
CA GLU A 95 24.53 -7.82 6.04
C GLU A 95 23.75 -7.76 4.72
N ALA A 96 23.74 -6.59 4.09
CA ALA A 96 23.22 -6.42 2.72
C ALA A 96 23.87 -7.41 1.74
N GLU A 97 25.08 -7.86 2.03
CA GLU A 97 25.84 -8.86 1.26
C GLU A 97 25.22 -10.27 1.27
N LEU A 98 24.33 -10.55 2.23
CA LEU A 98 23.63 -11.83 2.29
C LEU A 98 22.36 -11.88 1.45
N ARG A 99 21.84 -10.71 1.04
CA ARG A 99 20.63 -10.63 0.23
C ARG A 99 20.95 -10.72 -1.25
N THR A 100 20.23 -11.59 -1.93
CA THR A 100 20.25 -11.72 -3.39
C THR A 100 18.91 -11.26 -3.94
N TRP A 101 18.92 -10.37 -4.92
CA TRP A 101 17.73 -9.94 -5.63
C TRP A 101 17.34 -11.01 -6.64
N GLN A 102 16.58 -12.00 -6.18
CA GLN A 102 16.05 -13.10 -6.98
C GLN A 102 14.64 -13.45 -6.52
N ASN A 103 13.83 -13.95 -7.44
CA ASN A 103 12.45 -14.35 -7.21
C ASN A 103 11.58 -13.21 -6.60
N CYS A 104 11.82 -11.97 -7.06
CA CYS A 104 11.18 -10.79 -6.46
C CYS A 104 9.68 -10.70 -6.75
N LEU A 105 9.24 -11.28 -7.87
CA LEU A 105 7.83 -11.30 -8.30
C LEU A 105 7.40 -12.73 -8.54
N THR A 106 6.34 -13.14 -7.85
CA THR A 106 5.83 -14.51 -7.91
C THR A 106 4.33 -14.53 -7.99
N VAL A 107 3.78 -15.59 -8.57
CA VAL A 107 2.35 -15.87 -8.62
C VAL A 107 2.10 -17.23 -8.01
N VAL A 108 1.12 -17.31 -7.10
CA VAL A 108 0.70 -18.55 -6.45
C VAL A 108 -0.78 -18.81 -6.68
N ASP A 109 -1.20 -20.06 -6.52
CA ASP A 109 -2.60 -20.44 -6.58
C ASP A 109 -3.33 -20.25 -5.23
N GLY A 110 -4.61 -20.59 -5.21
CA GLY A 110 -5.46 -20.52 -4.01
C GLY A 110 -5.03 -21.43 -2.87
N ASP A 111 -4.24 -22.46 -3.14
CA ASP A 111 -3.66 -23.37 -2.16
C ASP A 111 -2.25 -22.96 -1.73
N GLY A 112 -1.71 -21.86 -2.27
CA GLY A 112 -0.38 -21.33 -1.95
C GLY A 112 0.76 -21.98 -2.70
N ASN A 113 0.46 -22.82 -3.71
CA ASN A 113 1.50 -23.42 -4.54
C ASN A 113 2.00 -22.42 -5.59
N LEU A 114 3.30 -22.48 -5.85
CA LEU A 114 3.94 -21.65 -6.85
C LEU A 114 3.44 -21.97 -8.26
N LEU A 115 2.90 -20.97 -8.96
CA LEU A 115 2.53 -21.06 -10.37
C LEU A 115 3.59 -20.48 -11.28
N GLU A 116 4.07 -19.26 -10.97
CA GLU A 116 4.99 -18.51 -11.81
C GLU A 116 6.04 -17.82 -10.94
N VAL A 117 7.27 -17.76 -11.45
CA VAL A 117 8.32 -16.88 -10.95
C VAL A 117 8.73 -15.99 -12.12
N TRP A 118 8.69 -14.69 -11.91
CA TRP A 118 9.07 -13.73 -12.94
C TRP A 118 10.54 -13.29 -12.79
N ASP A 119 11.44 -14.27 -12.70
CA ASP A 119 12.87 -14.09 -12.43
C ASP A 119 13.58 -13.28 -13.53
N GLN A 120 13.06 -13.27 -14.77
CA GLN A 120 13.54 -12.41 -15.85
C GLN A 120 13.49 -10.92 -15.48
N TRP A 121 12.65 -10.53 -14.49
CA TRP A 121 12.50 -9.16 -14.00
C TRP A 121 13.25 -8.87 -12.70
N ASP A 122 13.99 -9.82 -12.15
CA ASP A 122 14.76 -9.61 -10.92
C ASP A 122 15.75 -8.46 -11.05
N HIS A 123 16.26 -8.20 -12.25
CA HIS A 123 17.13 -7.06 -12.53
C HIS A 123 16.44 -5.70 -12.29
N LEU A 124 15.09 -5.64 -12.26
CA LEU A 124 14.34 -4.44 -11.88
C LEU A 124 14.37 -4.17 -10.38
N CYS A 125 14.71 -5.17 -9.58
CA CYS A 125 14.86 -5.07 -8.12
C CYS A 125 16.33 -4.92 -7.71
N ALA A 126 17.23 -5.45 -8.51
CA ALA A 126 18.67 -5.47 -8.24
C ALA A 126 19.28 -4.07 -8.12
N ASP A 127 20.42 -3.98 -7.46
CA ASP A 127 21.21 -2.75 -7.24
C ASP A 127 20.46 -1.66 -6.44
N SER A 128 19.50 -2.03 -5.60
CA SER A 128 18.88 -1.11 -4.68
C SER A 128 19.46 -1.27 -3.28
N ASP A 129 19.87 -0.16 -2.64
CA ASP A 129 20.41 -0.16 -1.28
C ASP A 129 19.33 -0.21 -0.19
N GLY A 130 18.09 -0.40 -0.56
CA GLY A 130 16.96 -0.35 0.35
C GLY A 130 16.01 -1.53 0.21
N PRO A 131 14.75 -1.33 0.59
CA PRO A 131 13.76 -2.41 0.62
C PRO A 131 13.41 -3.00 -0.75
N GLY A 132 13.48 -2.24 -1.85
CA GLY A 132 13.15 -2.73 -3.19
C GLY A 132 11.66 -2.66 -3.52
N PRO A 133 11.06 -3.75 -4.05
CA PRO A 133 9.64 -3.78 -4.39
C PRO A 133 8.76 -3.48 -3.17
N HIS A 134 7.72 -2.68 -3.39
CA HIS A 134 6.85 -2.21 -2.31
C HIS A 134 5.38 -2.60 -2.50
N ARG A 135 4.82 -2.42 -3.70
CA ARG A 135 3.41 -2.73 -3.99
C ARG A 135 3.27 -3.41 -5.34
N ILE A 136 2.23 -4.25 -5.44
CA ILE A 136 1.67 -4.74 -6.70
C ILE A 136 0.21 -4.31 -6.76
N ARG A 137 -0.21 -3.75 -7.91
CA ARG A 137 -1.60 -3.38 -8.16
C ARG A 137 -1.98 -3.71 -9.61
N ILE A 138 -3.25 -4.02 -9.83
CA ILE A 138 -3.85 -4.19 -11.15
C ILE A 138 -5.08 -3.30 -11.20
N SER A 139 -5.19 -2.48 -12.25
CA SER A 139 -6.35 -1.61 -12.42
C SER A 139 -7.61 -2.43 -12.74
N PRO A 140 -8.72 -2.22 -12.03
CA PRO A 140 -9.99 -2.85 -12.41
C PRO A 140 -10.58 -2.27 -13.70
N TYR A 141 -10.07 -1.12 -14.16
CA TYR A 141 -10.53 -0.39 -15.34
C TYR A 141 -9.67 -0.65 -16.59
N ASP A 142 -8.54 -1.35 -16.44
CA ASP A 142 -7.65 -1.70 -17.53
C ASP A 142 -8.05 -3.05 -18.14
N PRO A 143 -8.51 -3.09 -19.41
CA PRO A 143 -8.91 -4.35 -20.04
C PRO A 143 -7.74 -5.33 -20.24
N GLU A 144 -6.50 -4.81 -20.30
CA GLU A 144 -5.29 -5.62 -20.42
C GLU A 144 -4.80 -6.14 -19.07
N ARG A 145 -5.39 -5.66 -17.96
CA ARG A 145 -5.05 -6.11 -16.62
C ARG A 145 -3.57 -5.98 -16.29
N ARG A 146 -2.91 -4.94 -16.80
CA ARG A 146 -1.48 -4.71 -16.62
C ARG A 146 -1.10 -4.67 -15.14
N VAL A 147 0.05 -5.25 -14.83
CA VAL A 147 0.57 -5.37 -13.48
C VAL A 147 1.50 -4.20 -13.16
N TRP A 148 1.11 -3.40 -12.20
CA TRP A 148 1.88 -2.26 -11.72
C TRP A 148 2.71 -2.66 -10.51
N VAL A 149 4.03 -2.49 -10.59
CA VAL A 149 4.99 -2.81 -9.52
C VAL A 149 5.69 -1.55 -9.10
N VAL A 150 5.46 -1.12 -7.88
CA VAL A 150 6.14 0.03 -7.28
C VAL A 150 7.44 -0.43 -6.65
N ASN A 151 8.57 0.16 -7.06
CA ASN A 151 9.87 -0.05 -6.43
C ASN A 151 10.33 1.21 -5.71
N GLU A 152 10.17 1.19 -4.41
CA GLU A 152 10.45 2.31 -3.52
C GLU A 152 11.89 2.82 -3.66
N THR A 153 12.87 1.93 -3.57
CA THR A 153 14.28 2.32 -3.44
C THR A 153 14.88 2.77 -4.77
N ARG A 154 14.35 2.25 -5.87
CA ARG A 154 14.82 2.67 -7.21
C ARG A 154 14.18 3.95 -7.70
N HIS A 155 13.20 4.49 -6.96
CA HIS A 155 12.39 5.64 -7.36
C HIS A 155 11.62 5.39 -8.66
N GLN A 156 11.19 4.12 -8.90
CA GLN A 156 10.59 3.68 -10.16
C GLN A 156 9.28 2.92 -9.97
N ILE A 157 8.46 2.97 -11.01
CA ILE A 157 7.27 2.13 -11.14
C ILE A 157 7.39 1.40 -12.46
N PHE A 158 7.16 0.09 -12.45
CA PHE A 158 7.19 -0.78 -13.62
C PHE A 158 5.78 -1.24 -13.96
N VAL A 159 5.45 -1.27 -15.24
CA VAL A 159 4.18 -1.80 -15.72
C VAL A 159 4.47 -2.97 -16.63
N LEU A 160 4.01 -4.14 -16.24
CA LEU A 160 4.24 -5.40 -16.93
C LEU A 160 2.93 -5.89 -17.57
N SER A 161 3.05 -6.70 -18.62
CA SER A 161 1.91 -7.47 -19.12
C SER A 161 1.39 -8.41 -18.04
N ASN A 162 0.10 -8.76 -18.10
CA ASN A 162 -0.52 -9.60 -17.05
C ASN A 162 0.10 -10.99 -16.94
N ASP A 163 0.62 -11.52 -18.06
CA ASP A 163 1.34 -12.80 -18.13
C ASP A 163 2.83 -12.70 -17.79
N GLY A 164 3.31 -11.50 -17.44
CA GLY A 164 4.70 -11.25 -17.09
C GLY A 164 5.69 -11.30 -18.24
N SER A 165 5.25 -11.48 -19.50
CA SER A 165 6.15 -11.65 -20.65
C SER A 165 6.82 -10.37 -21.13
N GLU A 166 6.21 -9.21 -20.89
CA GLU A 166 6.67 -7.91 -21.41
C GLU A 166 6.73 -6.84 -20.31
N LEU A 167 7.79 -6.02 -20.35
CA LEU A 167 7.87 -4.74 -19.63
C LEU A 167 7.32 -3.65 -20.55
N LEU A 168 6.12 -3.17 -20.23
CA LEU A 168 5.37 -2.22 -21.06
C LEU A 168 5.76 -0.76 -20.79
N MET A 169 6.00 -0.42 -19.49
CA MET A 169 6.40 0.93 -19.11
C MET A 169 7.40 0.91 -17.95
N THR A 170 8.28 1.90 -17.92
CA THR A 170 9.11 2.24 -16.78
C THR A 170 8.93 3.72 -16.50
N LEU A 171 8.47 4.06 -15.30
CA LEU A 171 8.28 5.43 -14.85
C LEU A 171 9.33 5.75 -13.79
N GLY A 172 9.89 6.95 -13.84
CA GLY A 172 11.02 7.34 -13.01
C GLY A 172 12.38 6.88 -13.57
N GLU A 173 13.46 7.35 -12.97
CA GLU A 173 14.83 7.00 -13.36
C GLU A 173 15.50 6.16 -12.27
N LYS A 174 16.26 5.14 -12.68
CA LYS A 174 16.91 4.19 -11.77
C LYS A 174 17.82 4.89 -10.76
N ASN A 175 17.48 4.75 -9.47
CA ASN A 175 18.22 5.30 -8.34
C ASN A 175 18.36 6.84 -8.36
N VAL A 176 17.52 7.53 -9.12
CA VAL A 176 17.49 9.00 -9.18
C VAL A 176 16.18 9.49 -8.55
N GLY A 177 16.27 10.00 -7.33
CA GLY A 177 15.15 10.67 -6.67
C GLY A 177 14.97 12.09 -7.19
N GLY A 178 13.72 12.52 -7.33
CA GLY A 178 13.39 13.88 -7.74
C GLY A 178 11.91 14.17 -7.58
N SER A 179 11.54 15.44 -7.71
CA SER A 179 10.15 15.92 -7.55
C SER A 179 9.62 16.65 -8.77
N ASP A 180 10.24 16.46 -9.93
CA ASP A 180 9.72 16.99 -11.20
C ASP A 180 8.67 16.05 -11.83
N GLU A 181 8.25 16.35 -13.05
CA GLU A 181 7.20 15.62 -13.79
C GLU A 181 7.59 14.18 -14.17
N THR A 182 8.89 13.82 -14.09
CA THR A 182 9.44 12.55 -14.56
C THR A 182 10.10 11.71 -13.48
N HIS A 183 10.35 12.27 -12.31
CA HIS A 183 11.02 11.61 -11.19
C HIS A 183 10.09 11.46 -9.97
N PHE A 184 10.37 10.45 -9.18
CA PHE A 184 9.69 10.20 -7.91
C PHE A 184 10.70 10.23 -6.73
N GLY A 185 10.17 10.47 -5.53
CA GLY A 185 10.91 10.42 -4.27
C GLY A 185 10.46 9.25 -3.40
N ARG A 186 10.87 8.02 -3.72
CA ARG A 186 10.48 6.79 -3.02
C ARG A 186 8.96 6.59 -3.05
N PRO A 187 8.39 6.29 -4.23
CA PRO A 187 6.96 6.03 -4.39
C PRO A 187 6.54 4.79 -3.59
N GLN A 188 5.33 4.79 -3.06
CA GLN A 188 4.85 3.77 -2.13
C GLN A 188 3.70 2.93 -2.69
N ASP A 189 2.76 3.55 -3.41
CA ASP A 189 1.56 2.87 -3.91
C ASP A 189 1.04 3.55 -5.17
N VAL A 190 0.16 2.86 -5.89
CA VAL A 190 -0.65 3.40 -6.98
C VAL A 190 -2.12 3.05 -6.79
N ALA A 191 -3.00 3.95 -7.19
CA ALA A 191 -4.44 3.72 -7.23
C ALA A 191 -5.02 4.21 -8.57
N PHE A 192 -6.17 3.70 -8.97
CA PHE A 192 -6.71 3.92 -10.31
C PHE A 192 -8.06 4.60 -10.24
N LEU A 193 -8.23 5.63 -11.07
CA LEU A 193 -9.51 6.32 -11.25
C LEU A 193 -10.32 5.66 -12.38
N PRO A 194 -11.66 5.74 -12.32
CA PRO A 194 -12.53 5.15 -13.35
C PRO A 194 -12.30 5.68 -14.77
N ASP A 195 -11.76 6.88 -14.89
CA ASP A 195 -11.43 7.52 -16.18
C ASP A 195 -10.08 7.12 -16.75
N GLY A 196 -9.38 6.18 -16.10
CA GLY A 196 -8.10 5.64 -16.51
C GLY A 196 -6.88 6.39 -15.95
N ARG A 197 -7.06 7.52 -15.24
CA ARG A 197 -5.95 8.19 -14.56
C ARG A 197 -5.41 7.34 -13.42
N VAL A 198 -4.12 7.54 -13.13
CA VAL A 198 -3.40 6.81 -12.09
C VAL A 198 -2.90 7.81 -11.04
N LEU A 199 -3.18 7.51 -9.79
CA LEU A 199 -2.67 8.23 -8.64
C LEU A 199 -1.42 7.52 -8.13
N VAL A 200 -0.33 8.24 -7.91
CA VAL A 200 0.91 7.71 -7.33
C VAL A 200 1.12 8.34 -5.96
N ALA A 201 1.24 7.51 -4.93
CA ALA A 201 1.73 7.95 -3.62
C ALA A 201 3.25 8.17 -3.70
N ASP A 202 3.67 9.33 -4.12
CA ASP A 202 5.08 9.74 -4.13
C ASP A 202 5.47 10.30 -2.75
N GLY A 203 5.47 9.37 -1.76
CA GLY A 203 5.13 9.66 -0.38
C GLY A 203 6.29 9.88 0.56
N LEU A 204 7.42 9.16 0.46
CA LEU A 204 8.41 9.20 1.54
C LEU A 204 9.34 10.40 1.47
N ASP A 205 9.76 10.83 0.29
CA ASP A 205 10.68 11.94 0.14
C ASP A 205 9.99 13.21 -0.38
N ASN A 206 8.93 13.04 -1.23
CA ASN A 206 8.28 14.17 -1.88
C ASN A 206 6.94 14.58 -1.23
N HIS A 207 6.33 13.72 -0.43
CA HIS A 207 5.09 14.02 0.33
C HIS A 207 3.92 14.50 -0.56
N ARG A 208 3.84 14.00 -1.80
CA ARG A 208 2.85 14.41 -2.81
C ARG A 208 2.11 13.20 -3.40
N ILE A 209 0.97 13.47 -3.99
CA ILE A 209 0.23 12.54 -4.84
C ILE A 209 0.35 13.05 -6.26
N VAL A 210 0.97 12.25 -7.14
CA VAL A 210 1.10 12.55 -8.57
C VAL A 210 -0.06 11.93 -9.31
N ILE A 211 -0.63 12.66 -10.26
CA ILE A 211 -1.70 12.20 -11.14
C ILE A 211 -1.11 12.02 -12.53
N LEU A 212 -1.21 10.79 -13.05
CA LEU A 212 -0.76 10.41 -14.38
C LEU A 212 -1.97 10.07 -15.26
N ASP A 213 -1.82 10.16 -16.59
CA ASP A 213 -2.77 9.53 -17.51
C ASP A 213 -2.55 8.01 -17.61
N ALA A 214 -3.40 7.31 -18.37
CA ALA A 214 -3.33 5.86 -18.54
C ALA A 214 -2.04 5.37 -19.24
N ASP A 215 -1.32 6.27 -19.91
CA ASP A 215 -0.02 6.01 -20.55
C ASP A 215 1.17 6.38 -19.64
N GLY A 216 0.91 6.74 -18.37
CA GLY A 216 1.93 7.08 -17.40
C GLY A 216 2.52 8.48 -17.53
N ARG A 217 1.88 9.39 -18.31
CA ARG A 217 2.35 10.76 -18.46
C ARG A 217 1.81 11.65 -17.35
N TYR A 218 2.67 12.49 -16.83
CA TYR A 218 2.32 13.46 -15.79
C TYR A 218 1.17 14.39 -16.26
N GLN A 219 0.20 14.58 -15.37
CA GLN A 219 -0.93 15.49 -15.55
C GLN A 219 -0.90 16.63 -14.52
N SER A 220 -0.72 16.28 -13.26
CA SER A 220 -0.74 17.22 -12.14
C SER A 220 -0.29 16.53 -10.86
N GLU A 221 -0.20 17.29 -9.77
CA GLU A 221 0.11 16.79 -8.44
C GLU A 221 -0.52 17.65 -7.35
N PHE A 222 -0.59 17.11 -6.14
CA PHE A 222 -0.95 17.85 -4.94
C PHE A 222 -0.29 17.23 -3.71
N GLY A 223 -0.16 18.02 -2.66
CA GLY A 223 0.46 17.62 -1.40
C GLY A 223 1.81 18.27 -1.20
N GLU A 224 2.19 18.38 0.07
CA GLU A 224 3.50 18.88 0.53
C GLU A 224 3.79 18.32 1.92
N TYR A 225 5.02 18.46 2.40
CA TYR A 225 5.37 18.05 3.75
C TYR A 225 4.64 18.86 4.83
N GLY A 226 4.09 18.18 5.83
CA GLY A 226 3.51 18.82 7.00
C GLY A 226 2.38 18.03 7.68
N THR A 227 1.63 18.72 8.54
CA THR A 227 0.57 18.12 9.37
C THR A 227 -0.82 18.72 9.12
N GLY A 228 -0.93 19.74 8.28
CA GLY A 228 -2.20 20.38 7.92
C GLY A 228 -3.00 19.56 6.90
N PRO A 229 -4.22 20.05 6.54
CA PRO A 229 -4.99 19.49 5.43
C PRO A 229 -4.22 19.55 4.12
N GLY A 230 -4.15 18.42 3.39
CA GLY A 230 -3.39 18.32 2.14
C GLY A 230 -1.86 18.30 2.31
N GLN A 231 -1.37 18.34 3.55
CA GLN A 231 0.03 18.11 3.86
C GLN A 231 0.23 16.67 4.34
N PHE A 232 1.42 16.10 4.17
CA PHE A 232 1.69 14.69 4.46
C PHE A 232 3.08 14.51 5.10
N ASP A 233 3.19 13.42 5.88
CA ASP A 233 4.48 12.89 6.33
C ASP A 233 4.51 11.38 6.05
N GLY A 234 4.82 11.03 4.80
CA GLY A 234 4.90 9.66 4.32
C GLY A 234 3.56 9.06 3.88
N ILE A 235 3.08 9.42 2.69
CA ILE A 235 1.92 8.77 2.06
C ILE A 235 2.29 7.33 1.74
N HIS A 236 1.62 6.36 2.37
CA HIS A 236 2.02 4.95 2.26
C HIS A 236 1.06 4.12 1.40
N ALA A 237 -0.22 4.47 1.36
CA ALA A 237 -1.20 3.81 0.52
C ALA A 237 -2.28 4.79 0.05
N LEU A 238 -2.92 4.45 -1.07
CA LEU A 238 -4.02 5.19 -1.68
C LEU A 238 -5.20 4.26 -1.95
N GLY A 239 -6.41 4.79 -1.79
CA GLY A 239 -7.64 4.13 -2.19
C GLY A 239 -8.59 5.07 -2.90
N VAL A 240 -9.37 4.53 -3.83
CA VAL A 240 -10.38 5.26 -4.57
C VAL A 240 -11.74 4.67 -4.24
N GLY A 241 -12.69 5.52 -3.90
CA GLY A 241 -14.05 5.16 -3.57
C GLY A 241 -15.09 5.79 -4.51
N PRO A 242 -16.38 5.69 -4.19
CA PRO A 242 -17.45 6.29 -4.96
C PRO A 242 -17.27 7.79 -5.15
N ASP A 243 -17.87 8.32 -6.22
CA ASP A 243 -17.93 9.78 -6.52
C ASP A 243 -16.57 10.48 -6.59
N GLY A 244 -15.51 9.74 -6.99
CA GLY A 244 -14.15 10.28 -7.09
C GLY A 244 -13.51 10.60 -5.75
N LEU A 245 -13.97 9.96 -4.67
CA LEU A 245 -13.33 10.05 -3.36
C LEU A 245 -11.96 9.39 -3.39
N ILE A 246 -10.98 10.07 -2.82
CA ILE A 246 -9.60 9.59 -2.66
C ILE A 246 -9.29 9.53 -1.18
N PHE A 247 -8.73 8.42 -0.73
CA PHE A 247 -8.28 8.23 0.63
C PHE A 247 -6.77 8.01 0.62
N ALA A 248 -6.04 8.83 1.36
CA ALA A 248 -4.59 8.76 1.47
C ALA A 248 -4.18 8.40 2.90
N LEU A 249 -3.41 7.34 3.06
CA LEU A 249 -2.78 6.98 4.32
C LEU A 249 -1.53 7.81 4.56
N ASP A 250 -1.61 8.73 5.49
CA ASP A 250 -0.52 9.58 5.93
C ASP A 250 0.14 8.95 7.17
N ARG A 251 1.08 8.03 6.87
CA ARG A 251 1.58 7.03 7.81
C ARG A 251 2.26 7.62 9.04
N ALA A 252 3.22 8.54 8.86
CA ALA A 252 3.95 9.09 9.99
C ALA A 252 3.11 10.05 10.83
N ASN A 253 2.11 10.71 10.22
CA ASN A 253 1.12 11.50 10.93
C ASN A 253 0.01 10.65 11.59
N GLY A 254 -0.03 9.33 11.37
CA GLY A 254 -0.99 8.41 11.98
C GLY A 254 -2.44 8.73 11.62
N ARG A 255 -2.72 9.02 10.35
CA ARG A 255 -4.03 9.49 9.90
C ARG A 255 -4.39 9.03 8.48
N VAL A 256 -5.69 9.10 8.18
CA VAL A 256 -6.24 9.03 6.81
C VAL A 256 -6.73 10.41 6.43
N GLN A 257 -6.42 10.87 5.24
CA GLN A 257 -7.00 12.08 4.67
C GLN A 257 -7.92 11.71 3.51
N LYS A 258 -9.09 12.36 3.44
CA LYS A 258 -10.12 12.18 2.43
C LYS A 258 -10.17 13.39 1.52
N PHE A 259 -10.14 13.13 0.22
CA PHE A 259 -10.19 14.17 -0.81
C PHE A 259 -11.26 13.85 -1.85
N ARG A 260 -11.61 14.86 -2.64
CA ARG A 260 -12.35 14.70 -3.88
C ARG A 260 -11.58 15.39 -5.01
N LEU A 261 -11.38 14.64 -6.09
CA LEU A 261 -10.85 15.19 -7.32
C LEU A 261 -12.01 15.74 -8.15
N SER A 262 -11.97 17.03 -8.52
CA SER A 262 -12.94 17.59 -9.42
C SER A 262 -12.86 16.91 -10.79
N SER A 263 -14.01 16.50 -11.33
CA SER A 263 -14.12 15.93 -12.67
C SER A 263 -13.94 16.96 -13.78
N GLU A 264 -14.05 18.24 -13.47
CA GLU A 264 -13.82 19.32 -14.42
C GLU A 264 -12.31 19.52 -14.57
N ALA A 265 -11.76 18.97 -15.64
CA ALA A 265 -10.45 19.34 -16.12
C ALA A 265 -10.48 20.80 -16.60
N SER A 266 -10.43 21.72 -15.65
CA SER A 266 -9.99 23.07 -15.97
C SER A 266 -8.53 22.91 -16.33
N GLY A 267 -8.10 23.33 -17.52
CA GLY A 267 -6.72 23.22 -18.01
C GLY A 267 -5.70 24.00 -17.16
N ALA A 268 -5.84 23.93 -15.86
CA ALA A 268 -4.97 24.52 -14.85
C ALA A 268 -3.99 23.46 -14.36
N TYR A 269 -2.77 23.86 -14.15
CA TYR A 269 -1.60 23.12 -13.69
C TYR A 269 -1.78 22.47 -12.30
N HIS A 270 -2.89 22.73 -11.60
CA HIS A 270 -3.27 22.12 -10.33
C HIS A 270 -4.70 21.60 -10.46
N PRO A 271 -4.94 20.31 -10.18
CA PRO A 271 -6.30 19.81 -10.10
C PRO A 271 -7.01 20.55 -8.96
N GLU A 272 -8.27 20.89 -9.15
CA GLU A 272 -9.09 21.32 -8.01
C GLU A 272 -9.30 20.11 -7.11
N ILE A 273 -8.56 20.07 -6.02
CA ILE A 273 -8.63 19.04 -4.99
C ILE A 273 -9.29 19.63 -3.77
N ASP A 274 -10.43 19.08 -3.43
CA ASP A 274 -11.10 19.39 -2.17
C ASP A 274 -10.60 18.45 -1.07
N HIS A 275 -9.95 18.99 -0.04
CA HIS A 275 -9.76 18.26 1.22
C HIS A 275 -11.09 18.21 1.97
N LEU A 276 -11.62 17.01 2.21
CA LEU A 276 -12.94 16.80 2.81
C LEU A 276 -12.88 16.48 4.29
N ALA A 277 -11.89 15.66 4.71
CA ALA A 277 -11.76 15.23 6.09
C ALA A 277 -10.36 14.72 6.42
N THR A 278 -10.04 14.69 7.72
CA THR A 278 -8.85 14.03 8.26
C THR A 278 -9.27 13.21 9.47
N TRP A 279 -8.88 11.93 9.48
CA TRP A 279 -9.18 10.98 10.56
C TRP A 279 -7.89 10.49 11.20
N SER A 280 -7.68 10.85 12.46
CA SER A 280 -6.45 10.55 13.20
C SER A 280 -6.63 9.39 14.19
N GLY A 281 -5.57 9.04 14.91
CA GLY A 281 -5.60 8.03 15.98
C GLY A 281 -5.21 6.64 15.50
N PHE A 282 -4.47 6.56 14.40
CA PHE A 282 -3.73 5.35 14.00
C PHE A 282 -2.33 5.40 14.58
N GLY A 283 -1.77 4.25 14.88
CA GLY A 283 -0.41 4.16 15.40
C GLY A 283 0.65 4.16 14.31
N LEU A 284 0.44 3.38 13.25
CA LEU A 284 1.25 3.33 12.03
C LEU A 284 0.44 2.64 10.92
N PRO A 285 -0.46 3.36 10.23
CA PRO A 285 -1.29 2.77 9.21
C PRO A 285 -0.45 2.42 7.95
N LEU A 286 -0.69 1.23 7.37
CA LEU A 286 0.16 0.67 6.31
C LEU A 286 -0.55 0.50 4.97
N ASP A 287 -1.76 -0.04 4.96
CA ASP A 287 -2.52 -0.27 3.72
C ASP A 287 -4.01 -0.07 3.95
N LEU A 288 -4.77 0.11 2.86
CA LEU A 288 -6.22 0.26 2.92
C LEU A 288 -6.93 -0.34 1.72
N ILE A 289 -8.16 -0.81 1.95
CA ILE A 289 -9.12 -1.14 0.91
C ILE A 289 -10.36 -0.27 1.12
N VAL A 290 -10.84 0.37 0.06
CA VAL A 290 -12.06 1.18 0.04
C VAL A 290 -13.17 0.39 -0.63
N ASN A 291 -14.31 0.24 0.03
CA ASN A 291 -15.52 -0.40 -0.47
C ASN A 291 -16.58 0.63 -0.89
N GLU A 292 -17.85 0.21 -1.09
CA GLU A 292 -18.92 1.13 -1.53
C GLU A 292 -19.28 2.20 -0.47
N ASP A 293 -19.20 1.86 0.83
CA ASP A 293 -19.68 2.69 1.94
C ASP A 293 -18.71 2.78 3.12
N HIS A 294 -17.62 2.05 3.09
CA HIS A 294 -16.63 2.01 4.17
C HIS A 294 -15.23 1.70 3.64
N LEU A 295 -14.25 1.73 4.54
CA LEU A 295 -12.89 1.32 4.24
C LEU A 295 -12.30 0.52 5.40
N TRP A 296 -11.34 -0.33 5.05
CA TRP A 296 -10.52 -1.06 6.01
C TRP A 296 -9.07 -0.55 5.96
N VAL A 297 -8.47 -0.42 7.13
CA VAL A 297 -7.08 0.03 7.30
C VAL A 297 -6.32 -1.01 8.13
N SER A 298 -5.15 -1.44 7.66
CA SER A 298 -4.18 -2.13 8.51
C SER A 298 -3.35 -1.13 9.30
N ASP A 299 -3.27 -1.31 10.63
CA ASP A 299 -2.52 -0.43 11.53
C ASP A 299 -1.54 -1.27 12.36
N LEU A 300 -0.25 -0.94 12.32
CA LEU A 300 0.79 -1.75 12.95
C LEU A 300 0.94 -1.51 14.47
N ARG A 301 0.51 -0.37 15.00
CA ARG A 301 0.80 -0.02 16.40
C ARG A 301 -0.44 0.35 17.23
N PRO A 302 -1.11 -0.63 17.86
CA PRO A 302 -0.91 -2.08 17.80
C PRO A 302 -1.40 -2.67 16.48
N LEU A 303 -0.93 -3.88 16.15
CA LEU A 303 -1.33 -4.56 14.92
C LEU A 303 -2.81 -4.93 14.95
N LYS A 304 -3.58 -4.30 14.07
CA LYS A 304 -5.03 -4.44 13.98
C LYS A 304 -5.56 -4.07 12.61
N MET A 305 -6.75 -4.54 12.31
CA MET A 305 -7.55 -4.08 11.18
C MET A 305 -8.67 -3.17 11.70
N VAL A 306 -8.87 -2.04 11.07
CA VAL A 306 -9.84 -1.01 11.48
C VAL A 306 -10.79 -0.72 10.34
N GLN A 307 -12.10 -0.89 10.58
CA GLN A 307 -13.17 -0.49 9.67
C GLN A 307 -13.66 0.92 10.00
N LEU A 308 -13.80 1.75 8.98
CA LEU A 308 -14.32 3.11 9.11
C LEU A 308 -15.42 3.35 8.07
N ASP A 309 -16.45 4.11 8.43
CA ASP A 309 -17.32 4.72 7.44
C ASP A 309 -16.66 5.95 6.76
N PHE A 310 -17.35 6.53 5.77
CA PHE A 310 -16.83 7.71 5.06
C PHE A 310 -16.98 9.03 5.83
N ASP A 311 -17.53 9.00 7.04
CA ASP A 311 -17.51 10.10 7.99
C ASP A 311 -16.37 9.94 9.00
N GLY A 312 -15.68 8.80 8.95
CA GLY A 312 -14.52 8.48 9.77
C GLY A 312 -14.88 7.82 11.10
N ASN A 313 -16.13 7.43 11.30
CA ASN A 313 -16.50 6.68 12.50
C ASN A 313 -15.90 5.27 12.41
N ARG A 314 -15.32 4.79 13.51
CA ARG A 314 -14.82 3.42 13.61
C ARG A 314 -15.98 2.47 13.79
N LEU A 315 -16.26 1.66 12.77
CA LEU A 315 -17.34 0.68 12.78
C LEU A 315 -16.95 -0.60 13.49
N TYR A 316 -15.70 -1.04 13.30
CA TYR A 316 -15.17 -2.24 13.92
C TYR A 316 -13.64 -2.24 13.96
N THR A 317 -13.10 -2.94 14.93
CA THR A 317 -11.66 -3.19 15.03
C THR A 317 -11.43 -4.60 15.52
N TRP A 318 -10.49 -5.33 14.89
CA TRP A 318 -10.02 -6.59 15.40
C TRP A 318 -8.49 -6.64 15.40
N ASN A 319 -7.93 -7.24 16.46
CA ASN A 319 -6.49 -7.41 16.54
C ASN A 319 -6.05 -8.57 15.66
N VAL A 320 -5.02 -8.34 14.89
CA VAL A 320 -4.36 -9.42 14.16
C VAL A 320 -3.45 -10.12 15.17
N ALA A 321 -3.79 -11.37 15.50
CA ALA A 321 -3.06 -12.10 16.54
C ALA A 321 -1.60 -12.30 16.14
N ASN A 322 -0.71 -12.07 17.09
CA ASN A 322 0.68 -12.48 17.03
C ASN A 322 0.87 -13.55 18.10
N ASP A 323 0.42 -14.78 17.82
CA ASP A 323 0.44 -15.92 18.73
C ASP A 323 1.45 -16.99 18.33
N GLY A 324 2.47 -16.61 17.59
CA GLY A 324 3.54 -17.51 17.19
C GLY A 324 3.52 -17.84 15.69
N SER A 325 3.54 -19.12 15.33
CA SER A 325 3.72 -19.56 13.93
C SER A 325 2.61 -19.13 12.96
N THR A 326 1.42 -18.81 13.47
CA THR A 326 0.24 -18.43 12.68
C THR A 326 -0.06 -16.95 12.70
N GLY A 327 0.58 -16.18 13.57
CA GLY A 327 0.35 -14.72 13.69
C GLY A 327 1.12 -13.89 12.65
N PHE A 328 0.69 -12.64 12.54
CA PHE A 328 1.42 -11.62 11.77
C PHE A 328 2.31 -10.79 12.71
N LEU A 329 3.46 -10.36 12.20
CA LEU A 329 4.20 -9.23 12.79
C LEU A 329 3.81 -7.91 12.14
N GLU A 330 3.38 -7.96 10.89
CA GLU A 330 2.98 -6.80 10.11
C GLU A 330 1.97 -7.23 9.04
N VAL A 331 0.89 -6.50 8.86
CA VAL A 331 0.06 -6.57 7.65
C VAL A 331 0.44 -5.37 6.79
N HIS A 332 1.56 -5.50 6.08
CA HIS A 332 2.15 -4.43 5.28
C HIS A 332 1.30 -4.07 4.06
N ALA A 333 0.76 -5.10 3.42
CA ALA A 333 -0.23 -4.98 2.36
C ALA A 333 -1.29 -6.06 2.53
N PHE A 334 -2.49 -5.82 2.03
CA PHE A 334 -3.53 -6.85 2.01
C PHE A 334 -4.40 -6.75 0.75
N SER A 335 -4.96 -7.88 0.38
CA SER A 335 -5.85 -8.00 -0.77
C SER A 335 -6.95 -9.01 -0.47
N VAL A 336 -8.08 -8.90 -1.17
CA VAL A 336 -9.21 -9.81 -1.01
C VAL A 336 -9.63 -10.32 -2.38
N ASP A 337 -9.87 -11.62 -2.49
CA ASP A 337 -10.37 -12.23 -3.72
C ASP A 337 -11.91 -12.19 -3.82
N ALA A 338 -12.44 -12.70 -4.94
CA ALA A 338 -13.87 -12.71 -5.20
C ALA A 338 -14.67 -13.67 -4.28
N GLU A 339 -14.00 -14.58 -3.58
CA GLU A 339 -14.59 -15.49 -2.59
C GLU A 339 -14.57 -14.93 -1.17
N GLY A 340 -13.95 -13.75 -0.99
CA GLY A 340 -13.80 -13.08 0.30
C GLY A 340 -12.62 -13.58 1.13
N ASN A 341 -11.71 -14.37 0.56
CA ASN A 341 -10.47 -14.72 1.22
C ASN A 341 -9.56 -13.50 1.31
N LEU A 342 -8.98 -13.28 2.48
CA LEU A 342 -8.06 -12.20 2.77
C LEU A 342 -6.61 -12.70 2.68
N TYR A 343 -5.78 -11.98 1.94
CA TYR A 343 -4.34 -12.24 1.84
C TYR A 343 -3.58 -11.08 2.46
N GLY A 344 -2.73 -11.37 3.44
CA GLY A 344 -1.90 -10.39 4.12
C GLY A 344 -0.41 -10.62 3.85
N ALA A 345 0.29 -9.62 3.33
CA ALA A 345 1.73 -9.65 3.16
C ALA A 345 2.41 -9.25 4.47
N ASP A 346 3.14 -10.18 5.08
CA ASP A 346 3.94 -9.96 6.29
C ASP A 346 5.40 -9.70 5.90
N ASN A 347 5.71 -8.42 5.77
CA ASN A 347 7.05 -7.99 5.42
C ASN A 347 8.09 -8.36 6.50
N GLN A 348 7.69 -8.36 7.77
CA GLN A 348 8.62 -8.65 8.87
C GLN A 348 8.96 -10.13 8.97
N HIS A 349 8.00 -11.02 8.75
CA HIS A 349 8.22 -12.48 8.69
C HIS A 349 8.69 -12.98 7.32
N GLY A 350 8.42 -12.23 6.23
CA GLY A 350 8.79 -12.64 4.88
C GLY A 350 7.84 -13.64 4.23
N ARG A 351 6.57 -13.64 4.62
CA ARG A 351 5.55 -14.52 4.06
C ARG A 351 4.25 -13.79 3.78
N THR A 352 3.47 -14.31 2.86
CA THR A 352 2.07 -13.93 2.70
C THR A 352 1.20 -15.00 3.34
N GLN A 353 0.16 -14.60 4.05
CA GLN A 353 -0.78 -15.51 4.69
C GLN A 353 -2.16 -15.36 4.10
N LYS A 354 -2.87 -16.48 3.92
CA LYS A 354 -4.28 -16.54 3.56
C LYS A 354 -5.13 -16.68 4.82
N LEU A 355 -6.19 -15.91 4.88
CA LEU A 355 -7.22 -16.02 5.89
C LEU A 355 -8.55 -16.26 5.20
N VAL A 356 -9.31 -17.21 5.69
CA VAL A 356 -10.66 -17.52 5.18
C VAL A 356 -11.73 -17.01 6.12
N PRO A 357 -12.88 -16.56 5.63
CA PRO A 357 -14.01 -16.19 6.49
C PRO A 357 -14.42 -17.35 7.41
N LYS A 358 -14.62 -17.10 8.69
CA LYS A 358 -15.21 -18.09 9.60
C LYS A 358 -16.63 -18.41 9.17
N THR A 359 -17.06 -19.65 9.41
CA THR A 359 -18.38 -20.14 8.99
C THR A 359 -19.56 -19.31 9.56
N ASP A 360 -19.38 -18.73 10.74
CA ASP A 360 -20.34 -17.92 11.46
C ASP A 360 -20.00 -16.42 11.48
N ALA A 361 -19.07 -15.99 10.62
CA ALA A 361 -18.71 -14.59 10.52
C ALA A 361 -19.89 -13.73 10.07
N ASP A 362 -20.05 -12.58 10.73
CA ASP A 362 -20.96 -11.55 10.24
C ASP A 362 -20.42 -10.97 8.91
N PRO A 363 -21.17 -11.07 7.81
CA PRO A 363 -20.72 -10.56 6.51
C PRO A 363 -20.36 -9.06 6.53
N ALA A 364 -20.99 -8.27 7.39
CA ALA A 364 -20.69 -6.84 7.55
C ALA A 364 -19.29 -6.57 8.12
N LEU A 365 -18.66 -7.57 8.74
CA LEU A 365 -17.32 -7.48 9.30
C LEU A 365 -16.24 -8.06 8.37
N LEU A 366 -16.61 -8.61 7.24
CA LEU A 366 -15.67 -9.10 6.23
C LEU A 366 -15.16 -7.95 5.37
N ILE A 367 -13.91 -8.06 4.94
CA ILE A 367 -13.32 -7.12 3.99
C ILE A 367 -13.79 -7.53 2.60
N ALA A 368 -14.59 -6.70 1.96
CA ALA A 368 -15.00 -6.92 0.57
C ALA A 368 -13.92 -6.45 -0.41
N PRO A 369 -13.93 -6.94 -1.68
CA PRO A 369 -13.06 -6.41 -2.72
C PRO A 369 -13.16 -4.89 -2.86
N PRO A 370 -12.12 -4.21 -3.38
CA PRO A 370 -12.13 -2.76 -3.57
C PRO A 370 -13.32 -2.31 -4.43
N PHE A 371 -13.79 -1.09 -4.15
CA PHE A 371 -14.81 -0.44 -4.96
C PHE A 371 -14.37 -0.36 -6.43
N VAL A 372 -15.29 -0.70 -7.33
CA VAL A 372 -15.13 -0.55 -8.78
C VAL A 372 -16.35 0.17 -9.32
N ALA A 373 -16.14 1.38 -9.88
CA ALA A 373 -17.19 2.11 -10.56
C ALA A 373 -17.69 1.33 -11.79
N ARG A 374 -19.01 1.26 -11.96
CA ARG A 374 -19.66 0.55 -13.07
C ARG A 374 -19.97 1.48 -14.23
#